data_2aabacae6df38dd29640bdc6fa64aad9
#
_entry.id   2aabacae6df38dd29640bdc6fa64aad9
#
_cell.length_a   1.000
_cell.length_b   1.000
_cell.length_c   1.000
_cell.angle_alpha   90.00
_cell.angle_beta   90.00
_cell.angle_gamma   90.00
#
_symmetry.space_group_name_H-M   'P 1'
#
loop_
_entity.id
_entity.type
_entity.pdbx_description
1 polymer ?
#
loop_
_entity_poly.entity_id
_entity_poly.type
_entity_poly.pdbx_seq_one_letter_code
_entity_poly.pdbx_strand_id
1 'polypeptide(L)'
;MFRNVVVIGLGSCLMCAVPFQVEAQKDETKWFKDVTATHIPIDGREHALDVAFLDVDGDRDLDAILALESEPNRLYLNDGKGKFTWKKGAFAESNHDSEHVRIADFNNDHIADVVFVAEDDQNHEYYLGKGDGTFVDVSDRLPAKSEANGLDVGDVNGDGLPDIVAGNSGSKAQDFLWINNPDKPGYFIDDTTDGLPAVEDQTQAVKLADLNGDGALDLVVGNEVPPNRLFFNDGKGKFTEQAAKLELLVPLHTRDVLVFDANLDKHPDILFVNLTNNGGEWDKDPTARLLINDGKGNFKDETAKRIPAQKLSSYSGTIVDFNHDGYMDIILSAVKTPPFEAAQVQALQNDGKGVFTNVTSKVIPEVTVGRGWGIAVGDVNGDGVRDLMIGGWGSQVRLLLGRK
;
A
#
# COMPACT_ATOMS: atom_id res chain seq x y z
N MET A 1 -28.12 -42.12 -67.33
CA MET A 1 -27.71 -43.52 -67.18
C MET A 1 -26.65 -43.58 -66.11
N PHE A 2 -26.84 -44.41 -65.16
CA PHE A 2 -26.02 -44.87 -64.04
C PHE A 2 -25.72 -43.84 -62.90
N ARG A 3 -26.42 -44.13 -61.83
CA ARG A 3 -26.17 -43.69 -60.42
C ARG A 3 -24.90 -44.36 -59.87
N ASN A 4 -24.11 -43.68 -59.14
CA ASN A 4 -23.25 -44.27 -58.09
C ASN A 4 -23.52 -43.61 -56.77
N VAL A 5 -23.98 -44.40 -55.83
CA VAL A 5 -24.18 -44.04 -54.41
C VAL A 5 -22.86 -44.24 -53.71
N VAL A 6 -22.38 -43.21 -53.03
CA VAL A 6 -21.26 -43.33 -52.09
C VAL A 6 -21.82 -43.21 -50.68
N VAL A 7 -21.65 -44.30 -49.94
CA VAL A 7 -21.97 -44.42 -48.52
C VAL A 7 -20.82 -43.73 -47.76
N ILE A 8 -21.12 -42.68 -46.97
CA ILE A 8 -20.18 -42.07 -46.05
C ILE A 8 -20.41 -42.69 -44.67
N GLY A 9 -19.39 -43.45 -44.22
CA GLY A 9 -19.37 -44.02 -42.89
C GLY A 9 -19.14 -42.93 -41.84
N LEU A 10 -20.02 -42.86 -40.84
CA LEU A 10 -19.88 -42.08 -39.61
C LEU A 10 -18.82 -42.72 -38.70
N GLY A 11 -17.62 -42.17 -38.70
CA GLY A 11 -16.59 -42.45 -37.69
C GLY A 11 -16.84 -41.56 -36.47
N SER A 12 -17.35 -42.15 -35.40
CA SER A 12 -17.45 -41.51 -34.07
C SER A 12 -16.05 -41.40 -33.48
N CYS A 13 -15.47 -40.20 -33.53
CA CYS A 13 -14.22 -39.87 -32.80
C CYS A 13 -14.60 -39.59 -31.34
N LEU A 14 -14.38 -40.57 -30.46
CA LEU A 14 -14.38 -40.34 -29.00
C LEU A 14 -13.17 -39.48 -28.65
N MET A 15 -13.38 -38.18 -28.50
CA MET A 15 -12.39 -37.33 -27.81
C MET A 15 -12.38 -37.72 -26.33
N CYS A 16 -11.40 -38.47 -25.91
CA CYS A 16 -11.05 -38.58 -24.50
C CYS A 16 -10.63 -37.19 -24.00
N ALA A 17 -11.50 -36.52 -23.29
CA ALA A 17 -11.15 -35.40 -22.47
C ALA A 17 -10.23 -35.88 -21.32
N VAL A 18 -8.95 -35.72 -21.48
CA VAL A 18 -7.99 -35.85 -20.36
C VAL A 18 -8.22 -34.65 -19.44
N PRO A 19 -8.64 -34.85 -18.19
CA PRO A 19 -8.70 -33.72 -17.26
C PRO A 19 -7.28 -33.24 -17.06
N PHE A 20 -7.01 -32.00 -17.39
CA PHE A 20 -5.84 -31.28 -16.91
C PHE A 20 -5.99 -31.20 -15.39
N GLN A 21 -5.46 -32.18 -14.67
CA GLN A 21 -5.10 -31.99 -13.28
C GLN A 21 -3.87 -31.07 -13.30
N VAL A 22 -4.13 -29.78 -13.01
CA VAL A 22 -3.07 -28.92 -12.50
C VAL A 22 -2.69 -29.54 -11.16
N GLU A 23 -1.67 -30.38 -11.14
CA GLU A 23 -1.00 -30.75 -9.91
C GLU A 23 -0.53 -29.43 -9.29
N ALA A 24 -1.15 -29.04 -8.17
CA ALA A 24 -0.60 -28.04 -7.29
C ALA A 24 0.78 -28.55 -6.88
N GLN A 25 1.81 -28.05 -7.54
CA GLN A 25 3.18 -28.34 -7.21
C GLN A 25 3.34 -27.98 -5.72
N LYS A 26 3.78 -28.94 -4.92
CA LYS A 26 4.01 -28.74 -3.49
C LYS A 26 5.07 -27.68 -3.30
N ASP A 27 4.62 -26.46 -3.03
CA ASP A 27 5.46 -25.29 -2.77
C ASP A 27 5.91 -25.28 -1.29
N GLU A 28 6.36 -26.45 -0.80
CA GLU A 28 6.74 -26.65 0.61
C GLU A 28 8.04 -25.94 1.00
N THR A 29 8.70 -25.28 0.04
CA THR A 29 10.02 -24.66 0.26
C THR A 29 9.99 -23.14 0.34
N LYS A 30 8.85 -22.50 0.07
CA LYS A 30 8.70 -21.04 0.12
C LYS A 30 8.38 -20.55 1.53
N TRP A 31 8.84 -19.35 1.86
CA TRP A 31 8.55 -18.71 3.15
C TRP A 31 7.09 -18.29 3.28
N PHE A 32 6.44 -18.00 2.16
CA PHE A 32 5.02 -17.71 2.11
C PHE A 32 4.24 -18.79 1.36
N LYS A 33 2.99 -18.99 1.78
CA LYS A 33 2.03 -19.87 1.12
C LYS A 33 0.83 -19.06 0.65
N ASP A 34 0.53 -19.07 -0.64
CA ASP A 34 -0.70 -18.49 -1.17
C ASP A 34 -1.90 -19.35 -0.76
N VAL A 35 -2.81 -18.76 0.00
CA VAL A 35 -4.07 -19.38 0.45
C VAL A 35 -5.30 -18.65 -0.06
N THR A 36 -5.13 -17.69 -0.96
CA THR A 36 -6.18 -16.83 -1.50
C THR A 36 -7.45 -17.59 -1.88
N ALA A 37 -7.32 -18.65 -2.67
CA ALA A 37 -8.46 -19.41 -3.19
C ALA A 37 -9.35 -20.07 -2.13
N THR A 38 -8.84 -20.22 -0.89
CA THR A 38 -9.55 -20.91 0.20
C THR A 38 -9.89 -20.00 1.38
N HIS A 39 -9.22 -18.84 1.48
CA HIS A 39 -9.30 -17.97 2.64
C HIS A 39 -9.92 -16.60 2.33
N ILE A 40 -9.88 -16.15 1.08
CA ILE A 40 -10.49 -14.88 0.66
C ILE A 40 -11.81 -15.15 -0.05
N PRO A 41 -12.89 -14.37 0.19
CA PRO A 41 -14.14 -14.49 -0.55
C PRO A 41 -13.90 -14.35 -2.06
N ILE A 42 -14.59 -15.16 -2.87
CA ILE A 42 -14.57 -15.04 -4.34
C ILE A 42 -15.74 -14.12 -4.71
N ASP A 43 -15.50 -12.83 -4.79
CA ASP A 43 -16.52 -11.82 -5.02
C ASP A 43 -16.25 -10.90 -6.22
N GLY A 44 -15.35 -11.32 -7.10
CA GLY A 44 -15.12 -10.66 -8.38
C GLY A 44 -13.66 -10.27 -8.62
N ARG A 45 -13.47 -9.37 -9.57
CA ARG A 45 -12.19 -8.69 -9.82
C ARG A 45 -12.29 -7.31 -9.21
N GLU A 46 -11.59 -7.09 -8.15
CA GLU A 46 -11.56 -5.83 -7.46
C GLU A 46 -10.44 -4.93 -7.97
N HIS A 47 -10.56 -3.65 -7.68
CA HIS A 47 -9.47 -2.68 -7.76
C HIS A 47 -9.12 -2.25 -6.34
N ALA A 48 -8.57 -3.16 -5.54
CA ALA A 48 -8.15 -2.86 -4.18
C ALA A 48 -6.78 -2.15 -4.21
N LEU A 49 -6.80 -0.83 -4.03
CA LEU A 49 -5.61 0.01 -4.12
C LEU A 49 -4.85 0.03 -2.80
N ASP A 50 -5.55 -0.03 -1.66
CA ASP A 50 -4.89 -0.14 -0.37
C ASP A 50 -5.61 -1.14 0.53
N VAL A 51 -4.86 -1.70 1.49
CA VAL A 51 -5.34 -2.68 2.47
C VAL A 51 -4.77 -2.33 3.84
N ALA A 52 -5.63 -2.35 4.85
CA ALA A 52 -5.22 -2.19 6.24
C ALA A 52 -5.77 -3.32 7.12
N PHE A 53 -5.00 -3.72 8.12
CA PHE A 53 -5.44 -4.69 9.13
C PHE A 53 -5.83 -4.00 10.43
N LEU A 54 -6.95 -4.41 11.02
CA LEU A 54 -7.47 -3.93 12.29
C LEU A 54 -8.36 -5.01 12.93
N ASP A 55 -8.27 -5.19 14.24
CA ASP A 55 -9.30 -5.89 15.02
C ASP A 55 -10.49 -4.93 15.18
N VAL A 56 -11.54 -5.09 14.36
CA VAL A 56 -12.67 -4.15 14.33
C VAL A 56 -13.80 -4.52 15.27
N ASP A 57 -13.83 -5.75 15.79
CA ASP A 57 -14.93 -6.25 16.62
C ASP A 57 -14.50 -6.75 18.03
N GLY A 58 -13.20 -6.62 18.35
CA GLY A 58 -12.67 -6.85 19.68
C GLY A 58 -12.41 -8.33 20.00
N ASP A 59 -12.41 -9.21 19.00
CA ASP A 59 -12.18 -10.65 19.17
C ASP A 59 -10.68 -11.03 19.14
N ARG A 60 -9.80 -10.06 18.86
CA ARG A 60 -8.32 -10.10 18.83
C ARG A 60 -7.70 -10.76 17.61
N ASP A 61 -8.46 -11.01 16.58
CA ASP A 61 -7.92 -11.32 15.27
C ASP A 61 -7.96 -10.09 14.33
N LEU A 62 -7.07 -10.11 13.36
CA LEU A 62 -6.94 -8.98 12.44
C LEU A 62 -7.92 -9.16 11.29
N ASP A 63 -8.86 -8.24 11.18
CA ASP A 63 -9.74 -8.08 10.03
C ASP A 63 -9.04 -7.25 8.94
N ALA A 64 -9.61 -7.24 7.73
CA ALA A 64 -9.06 -6.48 6.62
C ALA A 64 -10.02 -5.42 6.10
N ILE A 65 -9.53 -4.20 5.96
CA ILE A 65 -10.22 -3.06 5.37
C ILE A 65 -9.56 -2.76 4.03
N LEU A 66 -10.36 -2.67 2.96
CA LEU A 66 -9.90 -2.46 1.60
C LEU A 66 -10.44 -1.13 1.06
N ALA A 67 -9.53 -0.29 0.57
CA ALA A 67 -9.85 0.86 -0.27
C ALA A 67 -9.98 0.39 -1.73
N LEU A 68 -11.13 0.64 -2.36
CA LEU A 68 -11.40 0.18 -3.71
C LEU A 68 -11.69 1.35 -4.67
N GLU A 69 -11.07 1.29 -5.84
CA GLU A 69 -11.38 2.16 -6.96
C GLU A 69 -12.62 1.64 -7.70
N SER A 70 -13.55 2.53 -7.95
CA SER A 70 -14.80 2.28 -8.69
C SER A 70 -15.75 1.25 -8.07
N GLU A 71 -15.55 0.87 -6.82
CA GLU A 71 -16.40 -0.05 -6.04
C GLU A 71 -16.57 0.47 -4.59
N PRO A 72 -17.58 -0.01 -3.83
CA PRO A 72 -17.67 0.28 -2.40
C PRO A 72 -16.48 -0.29 -1.63
N ASN A 73 -15.95 0.47 -0.68
CA ASN A 73 -14.93 -0.01 0.24
C ASN A 73 -15.40 -1.24 1.02
N ARG A 74 -14.50 -2.15 1.38
CA ARG A 74 -14.88 -3.44 1.97
C ARG A 74 -14.26 -3.68 3.33
N LEU A 75 -15.06 -4.34 4.19
CA LEU A 75 -14.60 -4.96 5.41
C LEU A 75 -14.67 -6.49 5.26
N TYR A 76 -13.58 -7.16 5.47
CA TYR A 76 -13.50 -8.61 5.57
C TYR A 76 -13.23 -9.01 7.01
N LEU A 77 -14.18 -9.69 7.67
CA LEU A 77 -14.00 -10.26 8.99
C LEU A 77 -13.23 -11.57 8.92
N ASN A 78 -12.26 -11.73 9.79
CA ASN A 78 -11.44 -12.91 9.95
C ASN A 78 -12.10 -13.91 10.94
N ASP A 79 -11.73 -15.17 10.87
CA ASP A 79 -12.16 -16.21 11.83
C ASP A 79 -11.03 -16.62 12.81
N GLY A 80 -9.99 -15.80 12.93
CA GLY A 80 -8.79 -16.04 13.73
C GLY A 80 -7.85 -17.11 13.16
N LYS A 81 -8.13 -17.59 11.93
CA LYS A 81 -7.31 -18.57 11.21
C LYS A 81 -6.93 -18.11 9.82
N GLY A 82 -7.09 -16.80 9.55
CA GLY A 82 -6.81 -16.17 8.28
C GLY A 82 -7.88 -16.41 7.23
N LYS A 83 -9.08 -16.90 7.60
CA LYS A 83 -10.17 -17.06 6.66
C LYS A 83 -11.16 -15.91 6.79
N PHE A 84 -11.29 -15.15 5.72
CA PHE A 84 -12.05 -13.92 5.67
C PHE A 84 -13.46 -14.11 5.11
N THR A 85 -14.39 -13.29 5.62
CA THR A 85 -15.78 -13.21 5.16
C THR A 85 -16.15 -11.74 4.95
N TRP A 86 -16.70 -11.38 3.78
CA TRP A 86 -17.13 -10.02 3.50
C TRP A 86 -18.30 -9.60 4.38
N LYS A 87 -18.13 -8.57 5.20
CA LYS A 87 -19.21 -7.92 5.96
C LYS A 87 -19.81 -6.79 5.12
N LYS A 88 -20.84 -7.11 4.35
CA LYS A 88 -21.55 -6.13 3.53
C LYS A 88 -22.22 -5.06 4.39
N GLY A 89 -22.24 -3.82 3.88
CA GLY A 89 -22.86 -2.67 4.55
C GLY A 89 -22.07 -2.16 5.75
N ALA A 90 -20.78 -2.50 5.89
CA ALA A 90 -19.92 -1.89 6.90
C ALA A 90 -19.60 -0.44 6.57
N PHE A 91 -19.41 -0.13 5.29
CA PHE A 91 -19.17 1.20 4.72
C PHE A 91 -20.28 1.56 3.73
N ALA A 92 -20.22 2.77 3.16
CA ALA A 92 -21.18 3.21 2.13
C ALA A 92 -21.22 2.24 0.95
N GLU A 93 -22.42 2.00 0.40
CA GLU A 93 -22.60 1.10 -0.76
C GLU A 93 -22.43 1.83 -2.11
N SER A 94 -22.08 3.12 -2.09
CA SER A 94 -21.74 3.88 -3.30
C SER A 94 -20.35 3.55 -3.79
N ASN A 95 -20.19 3.56 -5.11
CA ASN A 95 -18.88 3.42 -5.71
C ASN A 95 -18.12 4.74 -5.55
N HIS A 96 -16.91 4.66 -5.03
CA HIS A 96 -15.97 5.77 -4.90
C HIS A 96 -14.64 5.40 -5.56
N ASP A 97 -13.80 6.39 -5.72
CA ASP A 97 -12.46 6.24 -6.26
C ASP A 97 -11.44 6.25 -5.13
N SER A 98 -11.60 5.30 -4.18
CA SER A 98 -10.80 5.28 -2.96
C SER A 98 -9.38 4.75 -3.24
N GLU A 99 -8.38 5.59 -2.93
CA GLU A 99 -6.97 5.31 -3.16
C GLU A 99 -6.29 4.70 -1.93
N HIS A 100 -6.46 5.32 -0.77
CA HIS A 100 -5.80 4.90 0.46
C HIS A 100 -6.75 4.82 1.65
N VAL A 101 -6.38 3.95 2.60
CA VAL A 101 -7.05 3.81 3.89
C VAL A 101 -6.05 3.97 5.03
N ARG A 102 -6.42 4.75 6.07
CA ARG A 102 -5.67 4.83 7.33
C ARG A 102 -6.60 4.67 8.52
N ILE A 103 -5.99 4.23 9.61
CA ILE A 103 -6.66 3.86 10.85
C ILE A 103 -6.01 4.62 11.99
N ALA A 104 -6.83 5.28 12.82
CA ALA A 104 -6.40 5.90 14.07
C ALA A 104 -7.63 6.13 14.99
N ASP A 105 -7.40 6.37 16.26
CA ASP A 105 -8.43 6.87 17.18
C ASP A 105 -8.49 8.40 17.05
N PHE A 106 -9.30 8.88 16.10
CA PHE A 106 -9.40 10.32 15.83
C PHE A 106 -10.26 11.07 16.85
N ASN A 107 -11.22 10.40 17.47
CA ASN A 107 -12.16 11.01 18.41
C ASN A 107 -11.77 10.83 19.88
N ASN A 108 -10.64 10.14 20.15
CA ASN A 108 -10.08 9.86 21.47
C ASN A 108 -11.03 9.04 22.38
N ASP A 109 -11.79 8.10 21.79
CA ASP A 109 -12.67 7.18 22.52
C ASP A 109 -12.05 5.79 22.75
N HIS A 110 -10.80 5.57 22.32
CA HIS A 110 -10.02 4.33 22.38
C HIS A 110 -10.53 3.22 21.45
N ILE A 111 -11.35 3.57 20.49
CA ILE A 111 -11.76 2.69 19.39
C ILE A 111 -11.17 3.24 18.11
N ALA A 112 -10.64 2.36 17.27
CA ALA A 112 -10.05 2.80 16.03
C ALA A 112 -11.12 3.20 15.01
N ASP A 113 -10.87 4.34 14.37
CA ASP A 113 -11.66 4.92 13.29
C ASP A 113 -10.96 4.69 11.94
N VAL A 114 -11.66 4.89 10.85
CA VAL A 114 -11.17 4.63 9.49
C VAL A 114 -11.40 5.85 8.61
N VAL A 115 -10.36 6.26 7.89
CA VAL A 115 -10.45 7.31 6.86
C VAL A 115 -9.99 6.74 5.52
N PHE A 116 -10.75 7.04 4.46
CA PHE A 116 -10.39 6.79 3.08
C PHE A 116 -10.25 8.11 2.34
N VAL A 117 -9.24 8.23 1.50
CA VAL A 117 -9.15 9.33 0.54
C VAL A 117 -9.41 8.82 -0.87
N ALA A 118 -9.95 9.72 -1.70
CA ALA A 118 -10.36 9.42 -3.06
C ALA A 118 -9.73 10.41 -4.04
N GLU A 119 -9.47 9.98 -5.28
CA GLU A 119 -8.89 10.79 -6.33
C GLU A 119 -9.99 11.49 -7.16
N ASP A 120 -10.44 10.88 -8.24
CA ASP A 120 -11.22 11.54 -9.30
C ASP A 120 -12.58 12.08 -8.82
N ASP A 121 -13.27 11.38 -7.95
CA ASP A 121 -14.59 11.79 -7.45
C ASP A 121 -14.53 12.69 -6.21
N GLN A 122 -13.35 12.84 -5.58
CA GLN A 122 -13.08 13.69 -4.41
C GLN A 122 -14.01 13.39 -3.22
N ASN A 123 -14.51 12.17 -3.10
CA ASN A 123 -15.42 11.76 -2.04
C ASN A 123 -14.69 10.98 -0.96
N HIS A 124 -13.93 11.69 -0.13
CA HIS A 124 -13.29 11.08 1.03
C HIS A 124 -14.34 10.57 2.00
N GLU A 125 -14.05 9.44 2.62
CA GLU A 125 -14.93 8.82 3.60
C GLU A 125 -14.25 8.76 4.97
N TYR A 126 -15.00 9.07 6.03
CA TYR A 126 -14.56 8.97 7.41
C TYR A 126 -15.61 8.29 8.27
N TYR A 127 -15.17 7.25 8.98
CA TYR A 127 -16.03 6.39 9.76
C TYR A 127 -15.53 6.25 11.18
N LEU A 128 -16.40 6.52 12.17
CA LEU A 128 -16.13 6.20 13.57
C LEU A 128 -16.42 4.73 13.84
N GLY A 129 -15.45 4.02 14.40
CA GLY A 129 -15.61 2.65 14.88
C GLY A 129 -16.49 2.58 16.11
N LYS A 130 -17.13 1.42 16.31
CA LYS A 130 -17.88 1.09 17.54
C LYS A 130 -17.29 -0.06 18.32
N GLY A 131 -16.19 -0.67 17.84
CA GLY A 131 -15.54 -1.79 18.47
C GLY A 131 -16.33 -3.10 18.44
N ASP A 132 -17.38 -3.16 17.60
CA ASP A 132 -18.23 -4.35 17.37
C ASP A 132 -18.31 -4.72 15.88
N GLY A 133 -17.35 -4.25 15.08
CA GLY A 133 -17.30 -4.42 13.65
C GLY A 133 -18.33 -3.57 12.89
N THR A 134 -18.91 -2.54 13.52
CA THR A 134 -19.80 -1.57 12.88
C THR A 134 -19.23 -0.16 12.95
N PHE A 135 -19.64 0.68 11.99
CA PHE A 135 -19.11 2.03 11.81
C PHE A 135 -20.22 3.06 11.66
N VAL A 136 -19.91 4.32 11.97
CA VAL A 136 -20.79 5.47 11.74
C VAL A 136 -20.13 6.39 10.74
N ASP A 137 -20.77 6.64 9.61
CA ASP A 137 -20.31 7.62 8.63
C ASP A 137 -20.39 9.04 9.22
N VAL A 138 -19.25 9.71 9.19
CA VAL A 138 -19.07 11.11 9.65
C VAL A 138 -18.20 11.88 8.65
N SER A 139 -18.27 11.52 7.38
CA SER A 139 -17.44 12.10 6.31
C SER A 139 -17.60 13.61 6.17
N ASP A 140 -18.73 14.16 6.63
CA ASP A 140 -18.99 15.60 6.71
C ASP A 140 -18.08 16.37 7.69
N ARG A 141 -17.29 15.67 8.51
CA ARG A 141 -16.29 16.27 9.42
C ARG A 141 -14.95 16.54 8.77
N LEU A 142 -14.70 16.04 7.56
CA LEU A 142 -13.52 16.35 6.78
C LEU A 142 -13.68 17.73 6.12
N PRO A 143 -12.66 18.62 6.19
CA PRO A 143 -12.87 20.03 5.87
C PRO A 143 -12.82 20.34 4.37
N ALA A 144 -12.13 19.58 3.56
CA ALA A 144 -11.89 19.87 2.15
C ALA A 144 -12.05 18.66 1.26
N LYS A 145 -12.41 18.88 0.00
CA LYS A 145 -12.34 17.90 -1.08
C LYS A 145 -11.01 18.04 -1.80
N SER A 146 -10.39 16.93 -2.14
CA SER A 146 -9.12 16.88 -2.87
C SER A 146 -9.10 15.69 -3.83
N GLU A 147 -8.23 15.72 -4.83
CA GLU A 147 -7.92 14.58 -5.69
C GLU A 147 -6.71 13.87 -5.06
N ALA A 148 -6.96 13.08 -3.98
CA ALA A 148 -5.91 12.58 -3.11
C ALA A 148 -5.45 11.17 -3.49
N ASN A 149 -4.16 11.06 -3.82
CA ASN A 149 -3.44 9.79 -4.05
C ASN A 149 -2.46 9.44 -2.93
N GLY A 150 -2.31 10.29 -1.91
CA GLY A 150 -1.47 10.03 -0.75
C GLY A 150 -2.24 10.26 0.53
N LEU A 151 -1.98 9.44 1.55
CA LEU A 151 -2.60 9.58 2.87
C LEU A 151 -1.65 9.09 3.94
N ASP A 152 -1.37 9.93 4.95
CA ASP A 152 -0.80 9.46 6.20
C ASP A 152 -1.41 10.21 7.39
N VAL A 153 -1.31 9.63 8.58
CA VAL A 153 -1.91 10.14 9.81
C VAL A 153 -0.89 10.15 10.95
N GLY A 154 -0.92 11.18 11.77
CA GLY A 154 -0.05 11.32 12.92
C GLY A 154 -0.25 12.64 13.65
N ASP A 155 0.14 12.73 14.89
CA ASP A 155 0.14 13.96 15.68
C ASP A 155 1.29 14.87 15.20
N VAL A 156 0.98 15.84 14.34
CA VAL A 156 2.00 16.74 13.80
C VAL A 156 2.18 18.01 14.60
N ASN A 157 1.25 18.32 15.52
CA ASN A 157 1.29 19.56 16.30
C ASN A 157 1.62 19.34 17.79
N GLY A 158 1.76 18.07 18.24
CA GLY A 158 2.11 17.69 19.60
C GLY A 158 0.96 17.79 20.60
N ASP A 159 -0.29 17.79 20.14
CA ASP A 159 -1.47 17.90 21.02
C ASP A 159 -2.02 16.53 21.48
N GLY A 160 -1.49 15.44 20.95
CA GLY A 160 -1.86 14.06 21.29
C GLY A 160 -3.01 13.49 20.45
N LEU A 161 -3.51 14.21 19.46
CA LEU A 161 -4.54 13.75 18.53
C LEU A 161 -3.92 13.47 17.15
N PRO A 162 -4.38 12.44 16.44
CA PRO A 162 -3.89 12.20 15.08
C PRO A 162 -4.48 13.20 14.09
N ASP A 163 -3.60 13.87 13.34
CA ASP A 163 -3.90 14.74 12.22
C ASP A 163 -3.82 13.97 10.90
N ILE A 164 -4.27 14.57 9.80
CA ILE A 164 -4.28 13.95 8.48
C ILE A 164 -3.46 14.80 7.50
N VAL A 165 -2.55 14.14 6.77
CA VAL A 165 -1.92 14.70 5.57
C VAL A 165 -2.46 13.95 4.36
N ALA A 166 -3.07 14.70 3.42
CA ALA A 166 -3.57 14.16 2.16
C ALA A 166 -2.73 14.70 1.00
N GLY A 167 -2.07 13.80 0.29
CA GLY A 167 -1.26 14.13 -0.89
C GLY A 167 -2.15 14.28 -2.11
N ASN A 168 -2.13 15.44 -2.75
CA ASN A 168 -3.03 15.79 -3.84
C ASN A 168 -2.35 15.65 -5.21
N SER A 169 -2.95 14.87 -6.12
CA SER A 169 -2.47 14.70 -7.50
C SER A 169 -3.21 15.59 -8.51
N GLY A 170 -4.28 16.23 -8.07
CA GLY A 170 -5.21 16.94 -8.92
C GLY A 170 -4.74 18.28 -9.48
N SER A 171 -5.65 18.97 -10.12
CA SER A 171 -5.37 20.18 -10.90
C SER A 171 -4.84 21.38 -10.10
N LYS A 172 -5.00 21.38 -8.79
CA LYS A 172 -4.46 22.42 -7.88
C LYS A 172 -3.12 22.02 -7.28
N ALA A 173 -2.81 20.73 -7.31
CA ALA A 173 -1.52 20.14 -6.94
C ALA A 173 -0.96 20.58 -5.56
N GLN A 174 -1.79 21.06 -4.64
CA GLN A 174 -1.42 21.42 -3.28
C GLN A 174 -1.84 20.29 -2.34
N ASP A 175 -0.89 19.75 -1.57
CA ASP A 175 -1.21 18.80 -0.50
C ASP A 175 -2.02 19.47 0.60
N PHE A 176 -2.79 18.70 1.36
CA PHE A 176 -3.65 19.18 2.41
C PHE A 176 -3.16 18.73 3.79
N LEU A 177 -3.28 19.62 4.75
CA LEU A 177 -3.09 19.35 6.17
C LEU A 177 -4.39 19.63 6.92
N TRP A 178 -4.97 18.59 7.51
CA TRP A 178 -6.17 18.68 8.31
C TRP A 178 -5.84 18.37 9.77
N ILE A 179 -5.86 19.41 10.59
CA ILE A 179 -5.59 19.32 12.03
C ILE A 179 -6.84 18.84 12.76
N ASN A 180 -6.69 17.85 13.60
CA ASN A 180 -7.74 17.36 14.48
C ASN A 180 -8.04 18.42 15.55
N ASN A 181 -9.31 18.79 15.69
CA ASN A 181 -9.70 19.89 16.57
C ASN A 181 -9.62 19.47 18.05
N PRO A 182 -8.70 20.01 18.87
CA PRO A 182 -8.54 19.61 20.26
C PRO A 182 -9.77 19.93 21.13
N ASP A 183 -10.57 20.95 20.74
CA ASP A 183 -11.82 21.27 21.43
C ASP A 183 -12.97 20.31 21.05
N LYS A 184 -12.82 19.59 19.95
CA LYS A 184 -13.83 18.66 19.43
C LYS A 184 -13.15 17.51 18.66
N PRO A 185 -12.49 16.55 19.34
CA PRO A 185 -11.77 15.45 18.69
C PRO A 185 -12.64 14.69 17.68
N GLY A 186 -12.03 14.31 16.55
CA GLY A 186 -12.71 13.72 15.40
C GLY A 186 -13.40 14.70 14.47
N TYR A 187 -13.18 16.00 14.62
CA TYR A 187 -13.50 17.06 13.65
C TYR A 187 -12.22 17.73 13.20
N PHE A 188 -12.08 17.94 11.91
CA PHE A 188 -10.84 18.45 11.35
C PHE A 188 -10.98 19.91 10.91
N ILE A 189 -9.86 20.62 10.99
CA ILE A 189 -9.70 22.02 10.56
C ILE A 189 -8.68 22.01 9.41
N ASP A 190 -9.00 22.68 8.31
CA ASP A 190 -8.04 22.85 7.21
C ASP A 190 -6.97 23.88 7.61
N ASP A 191 -5.77 23.40 7.87
CA ASP A 191 -4.59 24.21 8.23
C ASP A 191 -3.55 24.27 7.08
N THR A 192 -3.94 23.85 5.89
CA THR A 192 -3.06 23.74 4.72
C THR A 192 -2.27 25.02 4.46
N THR A 193 -2.91 26.18 4.49
CA THR A 193 -2.27 27.45 4.14
C THR A 193 -1.21 27.90 5.16
N ASP A 194 -1.41 27.58 6.43
CA ASP A 194 -0.53 28.01 7.51
C ASP A 194 0.54 26.95 7.83
N GLY A 195 0.18 25.68 7.69
CA GLY A 195 1.02 24.52 8.01
C GLY A 195 1.96 24.07 6.90
N LEU A 196 1.48 24.04 5.64
CA LEU A 196 2.27 23.54 4.51
C LEU A 196 2.79 24.68 3.61
N PRO A 197 4.04 24.59 3.07
CA PRO A 197 4.49 25.46 1.99
C PRO A 197 3.58 25.32 0.76
N ALA A 198 3.30 26.46 0.09
CA ALA A 198 2.57 26.46 -1.16
C ALA A 198 3.46 25.92 -2.30
N VAL A 199 3.26 24.67 -2.67
CA VAL A 199 3.96 23.98 -3.75
C VAL A 199 2.96 23.37 -4.72
N GLU A 200 3.34 23.26 -5.99
CA GLU A 200 2.53 22.60 -7.01
C GLU A 200 3.17 21.24 -7.31
N ASP A 201 2.63 20.18 -6.71
CA ASP A 201 3.09 18.81 -6.85
C ASP A 201 1.99 17.92 -7.46
N GLN A 202 2.36 16.80 -8.04
CA GLN A 202 1.45 15.69 -8.36
C GLN A 202 1.80 14.56 -7.39
N THR A 203 1.28 14.69 -6.18
CA THR A 203 1.63 13.82 -5.06
C THR A 203 0.91 12.48 -5.19
N GLN A 204 1.68 11.41 -5.07
CA GLN A 204 1.18 10.04 -5.13
C GLN A 204 1.30 9.32 -3.78
N ALA A 205 2.23 9.78 -2.93
CA ALA A 205 2.41 9.21 -1.60
C ALA A 205 2.91 10.28 -0.62
N VAL A 206 2.47 10.17 0.61
CA VAL A 206 2.96 10.97 1.74
C VAL A 206 3.34 10.05 2.90
N LYS A 207 4.39 10.43 3.66
CA LYS A 207 4.82 9.67 4.83
C LYS A 207 5.29 10.58 5.94
N LEU A 208 4.72 10.39 7.14
CA LEU A 208 5.10 11.08 8.36
C LEU A 208 6.09 10.23 9.17
N ALA A 209 7.22 10.82 9.57
CA ALA A 209 8.20 10.19 10.46
C ALA A 209 9.13 11.25 11.06
N ASP A 210 9.71 11.00 12.25
CA ASP A 210 10.80 11.82 12.80
C ASP A 210 12.09 11.50 12.04
N LEU A 211 12.44 12.33 11.06
CA LEU A 211 13.55 12.09 10.13
C LEU A 211 14.84 12.79 10.53
N ASN A 212 14.77 13.75 11.45
CA ASN A 212 15.90 14.54 11.90
C ASN A 212 16.29 14.27 13.37
N GLY A 213 15.48 13.47 14.11
CA GLY A 213 15.71 13.07 15.48
C GLY A 213 15.31 14.13 16.51
N ASP A 214 14.42 15.08 16.17
CA ASP A 214 13.97 16.13 17.08
C ASP A 214 12.66 15.80 17.82
N GLY A 215 12.02 14.69 17.45
CA GLY A 215 10.77 14.17 18.04
C GLY A 215 9.49 14.68 17.37
N ALA A 216 9.57 15.57 16.39
CA ALA A 216 8.44 15.97 15.57
C ALA A 216 8.30 15.07 14.34
N LEU A 217 7.07 14.86 13.86
CA LEU A 217 6.85 14.12 12.63
C LEU A 217 7.09 15.03 11.42
N ASP A 218 8.16 14.74 10.69
CA ASP A 218 8.49 15.36 9.41
C ASP A 218 7.68 14.71 8.28
N LEU A 219 7.66 15.32 7.09
CA LEU A 219 6.88 14.86 5.94
C LEU A 219 7.78 14.57 4.74
N VAL A 220 7.67 13.35 4.20
CA VAL A 220 8.21 12.97 2.89
C VAL A 220 7.07 12.91 1.89
N VAL A 221 7.29 13.52 0.73
CA VAL A 221 6.33 13.52 -0.38
C VAL A 221 6.92 12.80 -1.59
N GLY A 222 6.21 11.78 -2.04
CA GLY A 222 6.51 11.04 -3.25
C GLY A 222 5.67 11.54 -4.42
N ASN A 223 6.33 12.09 -5.45
CA ASN A 223 5.70 12.77 -6.56
C ASN A 223 5.77 11.97 -7.86
N GLU A 224 4.73 12.09 -8.68
CA GLU A 224 4.82 11.75 -10.10
C GLU A 224 5.68 12.80 -10.85
N VAL A 225 5.33 14.06 -10.67
CA VAL A 225 6.04 15.25 -11.14
C VAL A 225 5.72 16.37 -10.13
N PRO A 226 6.63 17.15 -9.68
CA PRO A 226 8.10 17.26 -9.89
C PRO A 226 8.89 16.24 -9.03
N PRO A 227 10.18 16.50 -8.73
CA PRO A 227 10.95 15.66 -7.82
C PRO A 227 10.30 15.52 -6.44
N ASN A 228 10.54 14.39 -5.78
CA ASN A 228 10.12 14.15 -4.40
C ASN A 228 10.62 15.24 -3.44
N ARG A 229 9.88 15.46 -2.35
CA ARG A 229 10.20 16.51 -1.38
C ARG A 229 10.37 15.96 0.04
N LEU A 230 11.06 16.76 0.83
CA LEU A 230 11.22 16.56 2.27
C LEU A 230 10.88 17.88 2.97
N PHE A 231 10.04 17.80 3.99
CA PHE A 231 9.69 18.95 4.83
C PHE A 231 9.93 18.61 6.29
N PHE A 232 10.63 19.50 7.01
CA PHE A 232 10.78 19.39 8.46
C PHE A 232 9.69 20.16 9.17
N ASN A 233 9.16 19.57 10.22
CA ASN A 233 8.13 20.11 11.08
C ASN A 233 8.77 20.80 12.30
N ASP A 234 8.20 21.90 12.75
CA ASP A 234 8.63 22.59 13.98
C ASP A 234 8.00 22.00 15.27
N GLY A 235 7.32 20.86 15.17
CA GLY A 235 6.59 20.21 16.26
C GLY A 235 5.27 20.90 16.63
N LYS A 236 4.78 21.81 15.79
CA LYS A 236 3.51 22.52 15.94
C LYS A 236 2.67 22.53 14.68
N GLY A 237 2.95 21.59 13.77
CA GLY A 237 2.24 21.44 12.51
C GLY A 237 2.72 22.40 11.41
N LYS A 238 3.85 23.10 11.60
CA LYS A 238 4.38 23.99 10.56
C LYS A 238 5.57 23.36 9.86
N PHE A 239 5.41 23.06 8.59
CA PHE A 239 6.40 22.40 7.76
C PHE A 239 7.26 23.38 6.94
N THR A 240 8.55 23.06 6.79
CA THR A 240 9.51 23.85 6.02
C THR A 240 10.28 22.94 5.07
N GLU A 241 10.29 23.26 3.79
CA GLU A 241 10.96 22.46 2.77
C GLU A 241 12.48 22.35 3.00
N GLN A 242 13.01 21.14 2.83
CA GLN A 242 14.42 20.77 3.04
C GLN A 242 15.05 20.19 1.76
N ALA A 243 14.80 20.78 0.62
CA ALA A 243 15.26 20.25 -0.68
C ALA A 243 16.77 19.94 -0.72
N ALA A 244 17.62 20.75 -0.06
CA ALA A 244 19.06 20.52 -0.03
C ALA A 244 19.50 19.29 0.78
N LYS A 245 18.59 18.70 1.55
CA LYS A 245 18.87 17.52 2.38
C LYS A 245 18.53 16.20 1.70
N LEU A 246 17.80 16.25 0.59
CA LEU A 246 17.43 15.09 -0.21
C LEU A 246 18.34 15.00 -1.44
N GLU A 247 19.26 14.04 -1.49
CA GLU A 247 20.25 13.93 -2.62
C GLU A 247 19.59 13.45 -3.94
N LEU A 248 18.29 13.51 -4.08
CA LEU A 248 17.57 13.00 -5.24
C LEU A 248 16.61 14.04 -5.79
N LEU A 249 17.12 14.93 -6.62
CA LEU A 249 16.37 16.07 -7.19
C LEU A 249 15.93 15.80 -8.65
N VAL A 250 15.54 14.56 -8.97
CA VAL A 250 15.03 14.18 -10.28
C VAL A 250 13.64 13.58 -10.15
N PRO A 251 12.71 13.78 -11.09
CA PRO A 251 11.43 13.10 -11.09
C PRO A 251 11.63 11.58 -11.18
N LEU A 252 10.97 10.83 -10.30
CA LEU A 252 11.07 9.37 -10.24
C LEU A 252 9.74 8.67 -10.55
N HIS A 253 8.65 9.41 -10.62
CA HIS A 253 7.31 8.84 -10.66
C HIS A 253 7.11 7.88 -9.47
N THR A 254 7.27 8.43 -8.27
CA THR A 254 7.12 7.69 -7.01
C THR A 254 5.66 7.40 -6.74
N ARG A 255 5.36 6.17 -6.37
CA ARG A 255 4.01 5.70 -6.04
C ARG A 255 3.83 5.37 -4.56
N ASP A 256 4.92 5.09 -3.86
CA ASP A 256 4.87 4.80 -2.43
C ASP A 256 6.18 5.22 -1.75
N VAL A 257 6.10 5.51 -0.47
CA VAL A 257 7.23 5.91 0.38
C VAL A 257 7.27 5.06 1.63
N LEU A 258 8.34 4.31 1.80
CA LEU A 258 8.59 3.54 3.01
C LEU A 258 9.70 4.20 3.83
N VAL A 259 9.48 4.24 5.15
CA VAL A 259 10.46 4.79 6.10
C VAL A 259 10.80 3.73 7.13
N PHE A 260 12.07 3.38 7.24
CA PHE A 260 12.56 2.37 8.17
C PHE A 260 14.08 2.46 8.35
N ASP A 261 14.62 1.94 9.43
CA ASP A 261 16.06 1.82 9.66
C ASP A 261 16.61 0.61 8.88
N ALA A 262 17.12 0.85 7.67
CA ALA A 262 17.57 -0.20 6.77
C ALA A 262 18.93 -0.79 7.18
N ASN A 263 19.78 -0.01 7.85
CA ASN A 263 21.17 -0.34 8.14
C ASN A 263 21.46 -0.55 9.64
N LEU A 264 20.42 -0.44 10.49
CA LEU A 264 20.45 -0.60 11.95
C LEU A 264 21.32 0.45 12.67
N ASP A 265 21.38 1.66 12.14
CA ASP A 265 22.06 2.79 12.80
C ASP A 265 21.15 3.63 13.70
N LYS A 266 19.86 3.27 13.80
CA LYS A 266 18.76 3.90 14.54
C LYS A 266 18.26 5.21 13.95
N HIS A 267 18.57 5.47 12.70
CA HIS A 267 18.06 6.61 11.96
C HIS A 267 17.15 6.09 10.85
N PRO A 268 15.94 6.62 10.70
CA PRO A 268 15.05 6.16 9.64
C PRO A 268 15.56 6.58 8.26
N ASP A 269 15.68 5.62 7.37
CA ASP A 269 16.01 5.77 5.97
C ASP A 269 14.75 5.87 5.12
N ILE A 270 14.85 6.35 3.87
CA ILE A 270 13.72 6.48 2.96
C ILE A 270 13.90 5.54 1.77
N LEU A 271 12.88 4.74 1.48
CA LEU A 271 12.76 3.98 0.24
C LEU A 271 11.61 4.54 -0.61
N PHE A 272 11.95 5.15 -1.75
CA PHE A 272 10.98 5.53 -2.76
C PHE A 272 10.68 4.35 -3.69
N VAL A 273 9.42 3.98 -3.77
CA VAL A 273 8.91 2.94 -4.67
C VAL A 273 8.40 3.59 -5.94
N ASN A 274 8.96 3.22 -7.10
CA ASN A 274 8.81 3.99 -8.32
C ASN A 274 8.12 3.22 -9.44
N LEU A 275 7.30 3.94 -10.22
CA LEU A 275 6.92 3.59 -11.57
C LEU A 275 7.83 4.30 -12.56
N THR A 276 7.83 3.85 -13.80
CA THR A 276 8.36 4.64 -14.90
C THR A 276 7.31 5.62 -15.41
N ASN A 277 7.76 6.70 -16.01
CA ASN A 277 6.94 7.81 -16.45
C ASN A 277 5.78 7.39 -17.39
N ASN A 278 4.55 7.80 -17.09
CA ASN A 278 3.36 7.63 -17.94
C ASN A 278 3.49 8.26 -19.33
N GLY A 279 4.43 9.17 -19.54
CA GLY A 279 4.72 9.80 -20.83
C GLY A 279 5.42 8.93 -21.87
N GLY A 280 5.55 7.62 -21.64
CA GLY A 280 6.12 6.66 -22.60
C GLY A 280 7.64 6.42 -22.46
N GLU A 281 8.26 6.91 -21.42
CA GLU A 281 9.66 6.67 -21.09
C GLU A 281 9.83 5.60 -20.01
N TRP A 282 9.13 4.50 -20.18
CA TRP A 282 8.98 3.40 -19.22
C TRP A 282 10.25 2.61 -18.91
N ASP A 283 11.33 2.86 -19.59
CA ASP A 283 12.58 2.09 -19.50
C ASP A 283 13.71 2.82 -18.79
N LYS A 284 13.44 4.03 -18.28
CA LYS A 284 14.46 4.85 -17.64
C LYS A 284 14.58 4.59 -16.14
N ASP A 285 14.89 3.36 -15.76
CA ASP A 285 15.27 3.05 -14.38
C ASP A 285 14.13 3.10 -13.33
N PRO A 286 13.22 2.10 -13.37
CA PRO A 286 12.13 1.99 -12.41
C PRO A 286 12.56 1.49 -11.02
N THR A 287 13.85 1.34 -10.78
CA THR A 287 14.37 0.79 -9.53
C THR A 287 13.96 1.67 -8.36
N ALA A 288 13.45 1.06 -7.28
CA ALA A 288 13.24 1.74 -6.02
C ALA A 288 14.52 2.45 -5.54
N ARG A 289 14.40 3.61 -4.90
CA ARG A 289 15.56 4.41 -4.44
C ARG A 289 15.67 4.36 -2.93
N LEU A 290 16.78 3.84 -2.45
CA LEU A 290 17.09 3.82 -1.03
C LEU A 290 18.05 4.96 -0.68
N LEU A 291 17.57 5.88 0.13
CA LEU A 291 18.32 7.00 0.63
C LEU A 291 18.63 6.80 2.12
N ILE A 292 19.91 6.84 2.45
CA ILE A 292 20.40 6.61 3.81
C ILE A 292 20.52 7.93 4.56
N ASN A 293 19.95 7.98 5.75
CA ASN A 293 19.95 9.09 6.67
C ASN A 293 21.28 9.15 7.48
N ASP A 294 21.86 10.33 7.61
CA ASP A 294 23.05 10.54 8.45
C ASP A 294 22.73 10.83 9.94
N GLY A 295 21.47 10.67 10.33
CA GLY A 295 20.94 10.97 11.66
C GLY A 295 20.72 12.44 11.94
N LYS A 296 20.82 13.30 10.92
CA LYS A 296 20.54 14.74 10.97
C LYS A 296 19.58 15.17 9.89
N GLY A 297 18.88 14.20 9.31
CA GLY A 297 17.95 14.41 8.22
C GLY A 297 18.61 14.75 6.89
N ASN A 298 19.90 14.44 6.67
CA ASN A 298 20.50 14.50 5.35
C ASN A 298 20.47 13.10 4.73
N PHE A 299 19.87 13.00 3.56
CA PHE A 299 19.58 11.74 2.88
C PHE A 299 20.44 11.58 1.64
N LYS A 300 21.23 10.52 1.62
CA LYS A 300 22.14 10.19 0.52
C LYS A 300 21.62 9.01 -0.29
N ASP A 301 21.53 9.15 -1.61
CA ASP A 301 21.19 8.04 -2.50
C ASP A 301 22.31 6.99 -2.49
N GLU A 302 22.06 5.85 -1.87
CA GLU A 302 22.93 4.68 -1.86
C GLU A 302 22.35 3.47 -2.62
N THR A 303 21.34 3.70 -3.44
CA THR A 303 20.62 2.66 -4.20
C THR A 303 21.56 1.71 -4.94
N ALA A 304 22.49 2.25 -5.73
CA ALA A 304 23.40 1.44 -6.54
C ALA A 304 24.30 0.47 -5.73
N LYS A 305 24.48 0.77 -4.44
CA LYS A 305 25.29 -0.08 -3.54
C LYS A 305 24.45 -1.11 -2.79
N ARG A 306 23.15 -0.81 -2.59
CA ARG A 306 22.30 -1.49 -1.61
C ARG A 306 21.13 -2.24 -2.21
N ILE A 307 20.54 -1.75 -3.29
CA ILE A 307 19.38 -2.38 -3.94
C ILE A 307 19.84 -3.08 -5.21
N PRO A 308 19.49 -4.36 -5.42
CA PRO A 308 19.80 -5.04 -6.67
C PRO A 308 19.06 -4.38 -7.83
N ALA A 309 19.76 -4.16 -8.94
CA ALA A 309 19.17 -3.58 -10.14
C ALA A 309 17.97 -4.41 -10.60
N GLN A 310 16.80 -3.78 -10.69
CA GLN A 310 15.55 -4.38 -11.13
C GLN A 310 15.00 -3.63 -12.33
N LYS A 311 14.47 -4.35 -13.31
CA LYS A 311 13.76 -3.77 -14.46
C LYS A 311 12.24 -3.95 -14.29
N LEU A 312 11.75 -3.67 -13.08
CA LEU A 312 10.34 -3.79 -12.73
C LEU A 312 9.91 -2.51 -12.06
N SER A 313 8.78 -1.99 -12.48
CA SER A 313 8.09 -0.90 -11.79
C SER A 313 7.31 -1.47 -10.62
N SER A 314 7.11 -0.66 -9.58
CA SER A 314 6.35 -1.04 -8.41
C SER A 314 5.36 0.06 -8.04
N TYR A 315 4.13 -0.33 -7.68
CA TYR A 315 3.10 0.59 -7.20
C TYR A 315 3.19 0.80 -5.69
N SER A 316 3.54 -0.25 -4.96
CA SER A 316 3.65 -0.19 -3.51
C SER A 316 4.70 -1.15 -3.00
N GLY A 317 5.05 -0.98 -1.73
CA GLY A 317 5.92 -1.89 -1.00
C GLY A 317 5.54 -2.02 0.45
N THR A 318 6.18 -2.93 1.14
CA THR A 318 6.10 -3.04 2.59
C THR A 318 7.40 -3.58 3.15
N ILE A 319 7.60 -3.35 4.44
CA ILE A 319 8.75 -3.85 5.20
C ILE A 319 8.28 -4.92 6.19
N VAL A 320 8.99 -6.04 6.18
CA VAL A 320 8.70 -7.19 7.05
C VAL A 320 9.95 -8.03 7.24
N ASP A 321 10.24 -8.43 8.46
CA ASP A 321 11.23 -9.46 8.74
C ASP A 321 10.60 -10.83 8.41
N PHE A 322 10.73 -11.28 7.14
CA PHE A 322 10.07 -12.51 6.70
C PHE A 322 10.87 -13.77 7.03
N ASN A 323 12.15 -13.64 7.36
CA ASN A 323 13.04 -14.76 7.66
C ASN A 323 13.37 -14.88 9.16
N HIS A 324 12.82 -13.96 9.98
CA HIS A 324 12.99 -13.91 11.44
C HIS A 324 14.46 -13.77 11.90
N ASP A 325 15.27 -13.03 11.12
CA ASP A 325 16.65 -12.74 11.49
C ASP A 325 16.83 -11.42 12.25
N GLY A 326 15.74 -10.68 12.45
CA GLY A 326 15.70 -9.40 13.15
C GLY A 326 15.98 -8.19 12.26
N TYR A 327 16.13 -8.38 10.95
CA TYR A 327 16.37 -7.32 9.97
C TYR A 327 15.13 -7.11 9.11
N MET A 328 14.80 -5.85 8.84
CA MET A 328 13.66 -5.54 7.99
C MET A 328 14.00 -5.77 6.53
N ASP A 329 13.25 -6.66 5.92
CA ASP A 329 13.29 -6.99 4.49
C ASP A 329 12.26 -6.16 3.73
N ILE A 330 12.32 -6.16 2.39
CA ILE A 330 11.41 -5.41 1.54
C ILE A 330 10.59 -6.37 0.67
N ILE A 331 9.27 -6.17 0.63
CA ILE A 331 8.37 -6.77 -0.35
C ILE A 331 7.88 -5.64 -1.28
N LEU A 332 7.98 -5.83 -2.60
CA LEU A 332 7.52 -4.89 -3.61
C LEU A 332 6.48 -5.52 -4.51
N SER A 333 5.36 -4.84 -4.73
CA SER A 333 4.50 -5.16 -5.88
C SER A 333 5.27 -4.97 -7.18
N ALA A 334 4.91 -5.65 -8.25
CA ALA A 334 5.70 -5.56 -9.47
C ALA A 334 4.84 -5.59 -10.74
N VAL A 335 5.20 -4.71 -11.67
CA VAL A 335 4.65 -4.70 -13.03
C VAL A 335 5.79 -4.56 -14.04
N LYS A 336 5.64 -5.19 -15.19
CA LYS A 336 6.51 -4.96 -16.33
C LYS A 336 6.00 -3.78 -17.13
N THR A 337 6.89 -2.91 -17.56
CA THR A 337 6.56 -1.76 -18.40
C THR A 337 7.57 -1.60 -19.53
N PRO A 338 7.12 -1.23 -20.74
CA PRO A 338 5.88 -1.66 -21.39
C PRO A 338 5.93 -3.11 -21.88
N PRO A 339 4.80 -3.76 -22.15
CA PRO A 339 3.44 -3.35 -21.83
C PRO A 339 3.19 -3.53 -20.32
N PHE A 340 2.10 -2.91 -19.81
CA PHE A 340 1.68 -3.13 -18.42
C PHE A 340 1.26 -4.58 -18.21
N GLU A 341 2.20 -5.41 -17.86
CA GLU A 341 1.98 -6.80 -17.50
C GLU A 341 2.23 -7.00 -16.02
N ALA A 342 1.30 -7.68 -15.37
CA ALA A 342 1.51 -8.11 -14.00
C ALA A 342 2.80 -8.95 -13.90
N ALA A 343 3.60 -8.68 -12.90
CA ALA A 343 4.82 -9.43 -12.59
C ALA A 343 4.73 -10.06 -11.19
N GLN A 344 5.60 -11.02 -10.92
CA GLN A 344 5.66 -11.63 -9.60
C GLN A 344 6.10 -10.61 -8.56
N VAL A 345 5.37 -10.53 -7.44
CA VAL A 345 5.76 -9.75 -6.25
C VAL A 345 7.20 -10.09 -5.87
N GLN A 346 8.00 -9.07 -5.58
CA GLN A 346 9.43 -9.22 -5.32
C GLN A 346 9.72 -9.24 -3.83
N ALA A 347 10.68 -10.05 -3.41
CA ALA A 347 11.21 -10.09 -2.05
C ALA A 347 12.70 -9.80 -2.06
N LEU A 348 13.10 -8.79 -1.29
CA LEU A 348 14.48 -8.35 -1.14
C LEU A 348 14.90 -8.56 0.31
N GLN A 349 15.85 -9.46 0.54
CA GLN A 349 16.37 -9.79 1.86
C GLN A 349 17.49 -8.85 2.26
N ASN A 350 17.41 -8.28 3.47
CA ASN A 350 18.43 -7.45 4.09
C ASN A 350 19.55 -8.30 4.72
N ASP A 351 20.79 -7.87 4.62
CA ASP A 351 21.95 -8.51 5.28
C ASP A 351 22.23 -7.94 6.69
N GLY A 352 21.35 -7.09 7.21
CA GLY A 352 21.53 -6.38 8.48
C GLY A 352 22.45 -5.17 8.40
N LYS A 353 22.90 -4.80 7.20
CA LYS A 353 23.70 -3.58 6.94
C LYS A 353 23.05 -2.68 5.88
N GLY A 354 21.80 -2.98 5.55
CA GLY A 354 21.05 -2.26 4.53
C GLY A 354 21.48 -2.63 3.10
N VAL A 355 22.07 -3.80 2.87
CA VAL A 355 22.34 -4.32 1.54
C VAL A 355 21.37 -5.46 1.24
N PHE A 356 20.62 -5.30 0.17
CA PHE A 356 19.52 -6.18 -0.17
C PHE A 356 19.86 -7.15 -1.28
N THR A 357 19.34 -8.38 -1.19
CA THR A 357 19.48 -9.41 -2.20
C THR A 357 18.09 -9.88 -2.65
N ASN A 358 17.89 -10.00 -3.96
CA ASN A 358 16.63 -10.55 -4.48
C ASN A 358 16.54 -12.05 -4.19
N VAL A 359 15.59 -12.42 -3.35
CA VAL A 359 15.31 -13.80 -2.94
C VAL A 359 13.89 -14.25 -3.33
N THR A 360 13.24 -13.52 -4.22
CA THR A 360 11.85 -13.75 -4.65
C THR A 360 11.55 -15.22 -4.92
N SER A 361 12.41 -15.89 -5.69
CA SER A 361 12.21 -17.30 -6.03
C SER A 361 12.23 -18.28 -4.84
N LYS A 362 12.74 -17.85 -3.69
CA LYS A 362 12.78 -18.64 -2.44
C LYS A 362 11.64 -18.26 -1.49
N VAL A 363 11.10 -17.06 -1.61
CA VAL A 363 10.20 -16.46 -0.62
C VAL A 363 8.76 -16.46 -1.12
N ILE A 364 8.54 -15.95 -2.33
CA ILE A 364 7.20 -15.69 -2.88
C ILE A 364 6.76 -16.85 -3.80
N PRO A 365 5.52 -17.38 -3.66
CA PRO A 365 4.96 -18.33 -4.61
C PRO A 365 4.90 -17.74 -6.03
N GLU A 366 5.18 -18.55 -7.06
CA GLU A 366 5.21 -18.10 -8.46
C GLU A 366 3.84 -17.58 -8.94
N VAL A 367 2.76 -18.08 -8.34
CA VAL A 367 1.38 -17.66 -8.65
C VAL A 367 1.05 -16.26 -8.14
N THR A 368 1.88 -15.68 -7.27
CA THR A 368 1.69 -14.34 -6.72
C THR A 368 2.08 -13.29 -7.75
N VAL A 369 1.27 -13.20 -8.77
CA VAL A 369 1.39 -12.26 -9.89
C VAL A 369 0.20 -11.33 -9.84
N GLY A 370 0.43 -10.04 -9.96
CA GLY A 370 -0.65 -9.06 -9.99
C GLY A 370 -0.11 -7.64 -9.86
N ARG A 371 -0.90 -6.68 -10.30
CA ARG A 371 -0.70 -5.29 -9.94
C ARG A 371 -1.09 -5.13 -8.47
N GLY A 372 -0.25 -5.56 -7.53
CA GLY A 372 -0.48 -5.24 -6.13
C GLY A 372 -0.32 -3.75 -5.93
N TRP A 373 -1.29 -3.08 -5.28
CA TRP A 373 -1.18 -1.70 -4.89
C TRP A 373 -0.81 -1.64 -3.41
N GLY A 374 -1.71 -1.69 -2.47
CA GLY A 374 -1.38 -1.75 -1.06
C GLY A 374 -0.96 -3.15 -0.59
N ILE A 375 -0.08 -3.20 0.40
CA ILE A 375 0.34 -4.46 1.05
C ILE A 375 0.23 -4.30 2.57
N ALA A 376 -0.73 -4.99 3.18
CA ALA A 376 -0.84 -5.07 4.64
C ALA A 376 -0.02 -6.25 5.20
N VAL A 377 0.58 -6.04 6.37
CA VAL A 377 1.38 -7.03 7.09
C VAL A 377 0.78 -7.27 8.47
N GLY A 378 0.47 -8.51 8.81
CA GLY A 378 -0.07 -8.88 10.13
C GLY A 378 -0.05 -10.39 10.34
N ASP A 379 -0.19 -10.84 11.56
CA ASP A 379 -0.43 -12.25 11.89
C ASP A 379 -1.95 -12.49 11.90
N VAL A 380 -2.50 -12.92 10.76
CA VAL A 380 -3.95 -13.08 10.61
C VAL A 380 -4.45 -14.47 11.02
N ASN A 381 -3.54 -15.41 11.26
CA ASN A 381 -3.89 -16.79 11.63
C ASN A 381 -3.49 -17.16 13.08
N GLY A 382 -2.89 -16.22 13.82
CA GLY A 382 -2.51 -16.38 15.21
C GLY A 382 -1.33 -17.31 15.47
N ASP A 383 -0.49 -17.58 14.44
CA ASP A 383 0.64 -18.51 14.58
C ASP A 383 1.96 -17.84 14.98
N GLY A 384 1.97 -16.51 15.09
CA GLY A 384 3.11 -15.69 15.48
C GLY A 384 4.05 -15.35 14.30
N VAL A 385 3.67 -15.66 13.07
CA VAL A 385 4.38 -15.28 11.85
C VAL A 385 3.63 -14.17 11.12
N ARG A 386 4.34 -13.30 10.44
CA ARG A 386 3.71 -12.24 9.65
C ARG A 386 3.19 -12.78 8.32
N ASP A 387 1.94 -12.44 8.03
CA ASP A 387 1.24 -12.74 6.78
C ASP A 387 1.15 -11.47 5.94
N LEU A 388 0.87 -11.62 4.64
CA LEU A 388 0.72 -10.51 3.71
C LEU A 388 -0.65 -10.55 3.05
N MET A 389 -1.39 -9.45 3.08
CA MET A 389 -2.52 -9.24 2.18
C MET A 389 -2.15 -8.19 1.15
N ILE A 390 -2.29 -8.53 -0.12
CA ILE A 390 -1.84 -7.72 -1.26
C ILE A 390 -3.05 -7.32 -2.07
N GLY A 391 -3.28 -6.04 -2.22
CA GLY A 391 -4.31 -5.47 -3.09
C GLY A 391 -4.08 -5.85 -4.54
N GLY A 392 -5.09 -5.68 -5.38
CA GLY A 392 -5.01 -6.07 -6.78
C GLY A 392 -5.80 -5.16 -7.69
N TRP A 393 -5.29 -4.92 -8.90
CA TRP A 393 -5.97 -4.20 -9.95
C TRP A 393 -6.60 -5.15 -10.95
N GLY A 394 -7.93 -5.19 -11.02
CA GLY A 394 -8.67 -6.12 -11.87
C GLY A 394 -8.39 -7.59 -11.54
N SER A 395 -7.95 -7.85 -10.31
CA SER A 395 -7.67 -9.17 -9.78
C SER A 395 -8.06 -9.21 -8.30
N GLN A 396 -8.44 -10.38 -7.83
CA GLN A 396 -8.74 -10.60 -6.43
C GLN A 396 -7.54 -10.24 -5.54
N VAL A 397 -7.80 -9.64 -4.35
CA VAL A 397 -6.76 -9.50 -3.32
C VAL A 397 -6.15 -10.85 -2.97
N ARG A 398 -4.87 -10.86 -2.66
CA ARG A 398 -4.15 -12.09 -2.34
C ARG A 398 -3.78 -12.16 -0.88
N LEU A 399 -3.89 -13.36 -0.32
CA LEU A 399 -3.44 -13.66 1.02
C LEU A 399 -2.30 -14.68 0.98
N LEU A 400 -1.16 -14.28 1.53
CA LEU A 400 0.01 -15.11 1.69
C LEU A 400 0.25 -15.35 3.19
N LEU A 401 0.13 -16.59 3.65
CA LEU A 401 0.49 -16.94 5.02
C LEU A 401 2.01 -17.19 5.12
N GLY A 402 2.63 -16.55 6.11
CA GLY A 402 4.03 -16.77 6.49
C GLY A 402 4.25 -18.20 7.03
N ARG A 403 5.48 -18.66 7.00
CA ARG A 403 5.88 -19.98 7.51
C ARG A 403 7.08 -19.86 8.44
N LYS A 404 7.08 -20.66 9.49
CA LYS A 404 8.23 -20.81 10.41
C LYS A 404 9.38 -21.54 9.78
#